data_cc6bc05aed5f6718b0dc20ff46e4f670
#
_entry.id   cc6bc05aed5f6718b0dc20ff46e4f670
#
_cell.length_a   1.000
_cell.length_b   1.000
_cell.length_c   1.000
_cell.angle_alpha   90.00
_cell.angle_beta   90.00
_cell.angle_gamma   90.00
#
_symmetry.space_group_name_H-M   'P 1'
#
loop_
_entity.id
_entity.type
_entity.pdbx_description
1 polymer ?
#
loop_
_entity_poly.entity_id
_entity_poly.type
_entity_poly.pdbx_seq_one_letter_code
_entity_poly.pdbx_strand_id
1 'polypeptide(L)'
;LTVMFGLRYDAVETPMAPATNVNFVKEYGFSNASKFDFELMQPRFSFNMDVTDLFENREKVVAATLRGGRGLFMGRIPRVWFGNAYSRTGATGDYRGWFSNCAGDASVTNCPGNMPKGDPTAFWLTSPDSNYSIPSADNPYGVAQSTDPNFEAPSSWRTSLGLDLLLESGWDLTLEYNLDQVRQAVFFTDLGLEREGTLADGRGYYGGRGDYRLTNTDEGATEAWTFTTSKQFGDI
;
A
#
# COMPACT_ATOMS: atom_id res chain seq x y z
N LEU A 1 29.32 -25.55 -2.80
CA LEU A 1 28.75 -24.22 -2.48
C LEU A 1 28.54 -23.43 -3.77
N THR A 2 27.32 -23.00 -4.00
CA THR A 2 26.95 -22.03 -5.06
C THR A 2 26.43 -20.76 -4.39
N VAL A 3 26.91 -19.59 -4.86
CA VAL A 3 26.48 -18.29 -4.37
C VAL A 3 26.01 -17.46 -5.54
N MET A 4 24.88 -16.76 -5.38
CA MET A 4 24.30 -15.90 -6.40
C MET A 4 24.07 -14.50 -5.82
N PHE A 5 24.43 -13.49 -6.62
CA PHE A 5 24.11 -12.10 -6.35
C PHE A 5 23.26 -11.56 -7.48
N GLY A 6 22.29 -10.75 -7.15
CA GLY A 6 21.43 -10.11 -8.13
C GLY A 6 21.13 -8.68 -7.72
N LEU A 7 20.85 -7.84 -8.70
CA LEU A 7 20.45 -6.47 -8.52
C LEU A 7 19.32 -6.17 -9.50
N ARG A 8 18.21 -5.63 -8.98
CA ARG A 8 17.10 -5.15 -9.80
C ARG A 8 16.87 -3.67 -9.50
N TYR A 9 16.60 -2.92 -10.53
CA TYR A 9 16.18 -1.52 -10.42
C TYR A 9 14.79 -1.36 -11.05
N ASP A 10 13.87 -0.79 -10.29
CA ASP A 10 12.54 -0.43 -10.77
C ASP A 10 12.31 1.07 -10.52
N ALA A 11 11.74 1.73 -11.51
CA ALA A 11 11.34 3.14 -11.43
C ALA A 11 9.91 3.29 -11.96
N VAL A 12 9.15 4.17 -11.33
CA VAL A 12 7.81 4.59 -11.76
C VAL A 12 7.80 6.10 -11.81
N GLU A 13 7.36 6.64 -12.94
CA GLU A 13 7.20 8.08 -13.14
C GLU A 13 5.77 8.38 -13.57
N THR A 14 5.23 9.48 -13.07
CA THR A 14 3.92 9.99 -13.50
C THR A 14 4.12 11.26 -14.32
N PRO A 15 3.44 11.38 -15.48
CA PRO A 15 3.72 12.49 -16.42
C PRO A 15 3.32 13.86 -15.86
N MET A 16 2.33 13.89 -14.97
CA MET A 16 1.77 15.15 -14.43
C MET A 16 1.63 15.05 -12.91
N ALA A 17 1.73 16.19 -12.23
CA ALA A 17 1.35 16.32 -10.83
C ALA A 17 -0.18 16.54 -10.71
N PRO A 18 -0.79 16.19 -9.56
CA PRO A 18 -2.15 16.61 -9.23
C PRO A 18 -2.28 18.13 -9.21
N ALA A 19 -3.51 18.64 -9.37
CA ALA A 19 -3.77 20.08 -9.23
C ALA A 19 -3.54 20.53 -7.77
N THR A 20 -2.82 21.63 -7.59
CA THR A 20 -2.54 22.17 -6.26
C THR A 20 -3.80 22.77 -5.62
N ASN A 21 -4.04 22.42 -4.37
CA ASN A 21 -5.04 23.03 -3.52
C ASN A 21 -4.38 24.02 -2.55
N VAL A 22 -4.58 25.32 -2.79
CA VAL A 22 -3.94 26.37 -1.99
C VAL A 22 -4.44 26.43 -0.55
N ASN A 23 -5.68 26.00 -0.29
CA ASN A 23 -6.22 25.93 1.06
C ASN A 23 -5.62 24.76 1.84
N PHE A 24 -5.42 23.61 1.19
CA PHE A 24 -4.71 22.47 1.76
C PHE A 24 -3.27 22.85 2.15
N VAL A 25 -2.56 23.56 1.26
CA VAL A 25 -1.19 24.04 1.54
C VAL A 25 -1.15 24.97 2.75
N LYS A 26 -2.11 25.91 2.85
CA LYS A 26 -2.19 26.84 3.99
C LYS A 26 -2.44 26.10 5.31
N GLU A 27 -3.24 25.05 5.28
CA GLU A 27 -3.65 24.34 6.47
C GLU A 27 -2.59 23.35 6.97
N TYR A 28 -1.99 22.58 6.06
CA TYR A 28 -1.07 21.49 6.43
C TYR A 28 0.40 21.82 6.21
N GLY A 29 0.73 22.93 5.58
CA GLY A 29 2.10 23.39 5.36
C GLY A 29 2.88 22.63 4.28
N PHE A 30 2.25 21.73 3.54
CA PHE A 30 2.85 21.02 2.41
C PHE A 30 1.86 20.90 1.24
N SER A 31 2.37 20.55 0.04
CA SER A 31 1.53 20.48 -1.16
C SER A 31 0.82 19.13 -1.26
N ASN A 32 -0.48 19.13 -1.64
CA ASN A 32 -1.19 17.95 -2.07
C ASN A 32 -0.76 17.46 -3.46
N ALA A 33 0.00 18.26 -4.21
CA ALA A 33 0.35 18.04 -5.61
C ALA A 33 1.63 17.23 -5.81
N SER A 34 1.99 16.38 -4.86
CA SER A 34 3.13 15.46 -4.99
C SER A 34 2.86 14.44 -6.09
N LYS A 35 3.84 14.29 -7.00
CA LYS A 35 3.81 13.22 -7.99
C LYS A 35 3.97 11.87 -7.31
N PHE A 36 3.42 10.84 -7.95
CA PHE A 36 3.61 9.46 -7.53
C PHE A 36 4.82 8.86 -8.29
N ASP A 37 5.98 9.41 -7.99
CA ASP A 37 7.25 8.99 -8.58
C ASP A 37 8.09 8.28 -7.51
N PHE A 38 8.70 7.16 -7.86
CA PHE A 38 9.62 6.46 -6.97
C PHE A 38 10.56 5.57 -7.76
N GLU A 39 11.68 5.25 -7.15
CA GLU A 39 12.66 4.30 -7.64
C GLU A 39 13.13 3.39 -6.51
N LEU A 40 13.49 2.16 -6.84
CA LEU A 40 14.00 1.22 -5.87
C LEU A 40 15.07 0.31 -6.46
N MET A 41 16.23 0.31 -5.82
CA MET A 41 17.30 -0.65 -6.05
C MET A 41 17.10 -1.86 -5.14
N GLN A 42 17.04 -3.06 -5.71
CA GLN A 42 16.66 -4.29 -5.03
C GLN A 42 17.81 -5.31 -5.04
N PRO A 43 18.75 -5.23 -4.10
CA PRO A 43 19.82 -6.22 -3.98
C PRO A 43 19.27 -7.57 -3.53
N ARG A 44 19.87 -8.65 -4.03
CA ARG A 44 19.52 -10.04 -3.71
C ARG A 44 20.79 -10.85 -3.56
N PHE A 45 20.77 -11.72 -2.58
CA PHE A 45 21.81 -12.70 -2.33
C PHE A 45 21.17 -14.05 -2.04
N SER A 46 21.76 -15.12 -2.56
CA SER A 46 21.37 -16.49 -2.18
C SER A 46 22.55 -17.44 -2.25
N PHE A 47 22.43 -18.53 -1.52
CA PHE A 47 23.41 -19.62 -1.53
C PHE A 47 22.71 -20.97 -1.49
N ASN A 48 23.43 -21.97 -1.98
CA ASN A 48 23.11 -23.38 -1.88
C ASN A 48 24.42 -24.13 -1.59
N MET A 49 24.43 -24.90 -0.51
CA MET A 49 25.59 -25.59 0.00
C MET A 49 25.28 -27.03 0.31
N ASP A 50 26.04 -27.95 -0.26
CA ASP A 50 26.06 -29.34 0.19
C ASP A 50 26.71 -29.40 1.56
N VAL A 51 25.98 -29.92 2.54
CA VAL A 51 26.40 -30.09 3.92
C VAL A 51 26.35 -31.54 4.37
N THR A 52 26.29 -32.48 3.42
CA THR A 52 26.20 -33.91 3.68
C THR A 52 27.35 -34.37 4.60
N ASP A 53 28.56 -33.82 4.40
CA ASP A 53 29.75 -34.16 5.16
C ASP A 53 29.70 -33.73 6.64
N LEU A 54 28.79 -32.83 7.04
CA LEU A 54 28.62 -32.38 8.43
C LEU A 54 27.84 -33.36 9.31
N PHE A 55 27.19 -34.38 8.70
CA PHE A 55 26.42 -35.34 9.45
C PHE A 55 27.31 -36.53 9.84
N GLU A 56 27.47 -36.79 11.14
CA GLU A 56 28.34 -37.84 11.70
C GLU A 56 27.91 -39.26 11.23
N ASN A 57 26.64 -39.45 10.92
CA ASN A 57 26.04 -40.71 10.55
C ASN A 57 25.71 -40.74 9.05
N ARG A 58 26.74 -40.73 8.21
CA ARG A 58 26.61 -40.72 6.74
C ARG A 58 25.77 -41.86 6.16
N GLU A 59 25.79 -43.04 6.83
CA GLU A 59 25.02 -44.20 6.40
C GLU A 59 23.49 -43.94 6.42
N LYS A 60 23.05 -42.98 7.22
CA LYS A 60 21.61 -42.63 7.32
C LYS A 60 21.22 -41.39 6.51
N VAL A 61 22.16 -40.54 6.20
CA VAL A 61 21.93 -39.29 5.42
C VAL A 61 22.62 -39.46 4.07
N VAL A 62 21.82 -39.58 3.01
CA VAL A 62 22.29 -39.74 1.62
C VAL A 62 22.72 -38.39 1.06
N ALA A 63 21.96 -37.32 1.37
CA ALA A 63 22.26 -35.99 0.96
C ALA A 63 21.69 -34.97 1.97
N ALA A 64 22.43 -33.89 2.19
CA ALA A 64 21.99 -32.77 2.97
C ALA A 64 22.35 -31.45 2.29
N THR A 65 21.37 -30.58 2.09
CA THR A 65 21.56 -29.30 1.43
C THR A 65 21.08 -28.18 2.33
N LEU A 66 21.96 -27.22 2.60
CA LEU A 66 21.62 -25.96 3.24
C LEU A 66 21.48 -24.89 2.17
N ARG A 67 20.33 -24.26 2.11
CA ARG A 67 20.03 -23.17 1.17
C ARG A 67 19.50 -21.96 1.89
N GLY A 68 19.74 -20.80 1.34
CA GLY A 68 19.20 -19.59 1.92
C GLY A 68 19.43 -18.38 1.07
N GLY A 69 18.85 -17.29 1.50
CA GLY A 69 19.02 -16.02 0.82
C GLY A 69 18.32 -14.87 1.52
N ARG A 70 18.71 -13.67 1.11
CA ARG A 70 18.08 -12.43 1.53
C ARG A 70 18.02 -11.47 0.35
N GLY A 71 16.89 -10.77 0.23
CA GLY A 71 16.73 -9.79 -0.82
C GLY A 71 15.70 -8.73 -0.46
N LEU A 72 15.86 -7.58 -1.09
CA LEU A 72 14.84 -6.54 -1.08
C LEU A 72 13.89 -6.78 -2.26
N PHE A 73 12.59 -6.68 -1.98
CA PHE A 73 11.56 -6.88 -2.98
C PHE A 73 10.54 -5.75 -2.94
N MET A 74 10.29 -5.15 -4.09
CA MET A 74 9.21 -4.19 -4.26
C MET A 74 7.87 -4.91 -4.37
N GLY A 75 6.88 -4.44 -3.62
CA GLY A 75 5.50 -4.88 -3.73
C GLY A 75 4.83 -4.35 -5.00
N ARG A 76 3.76 -5.02 -5.44
CA ARG A 76 2.92 -4.51 -6.52
C ARG A 76 2.11 -3.31 -6.01
N ILE A 77 2.08 -2.24 -6.80
CA ILE A 77 1.38 -1.00 -6.44
C ILE A 77 0.11 -0.88 -7.28
N PRO A 78 -1.09 -1.07 -6.69
CA PRO A 78 -2.35 -0.80 -7.36
C PRO A 78 -2.51 0.69 -7.65
N ARG A 79 -2.82 1.04 -8.88
CA ARG A 79 -2.98 2.45 -9.29
C ARG A 79 -4.11 3.17 -8.57
N VAL A 80 -5.07 2.44 -8.03
CA VAL A 80 -6.18 2.99 -7.24
C VAL A 80 -5.69 3.71 -5.97
N TRP A 81 -4.55 3.35 -5.42
CA TRP A 81 -4.04 3.97 -4.19
C TRP A 81 -3.73 5.46 -4.38
N PHE A 82 -3.19 5.85 -5.51
CA PHE A 82 -2.88 7.27 -5.78
C PHE A 82 -3.90 7.96 -6.69
N GLY A 83 -4.83 7.22 -7.28
CA GLY A 83 -5.88 7.78 -8.13
C GLY A 83 -6.69 8.87 -7.44
N ASN A 84 -6.92 8.74 -6.13
CA ASN A 84 -7.63 9.73 -5.34
C ASN A 84 -6.87 11.06 -5.22
N ALA A 85 -5.54 11.03 -5.10
CA ALA A 85 -4.74 12.26 -5.04
C ALA A 85 -4.83 13.07 -6.34
N TYR A 86 -5.08 12.42 -7.48
CA TYR A 86 -5.28 13.06 -8.78
C TYR A 86 -6.71 13.50 -9.04
N SER A 87 -7.71 12.77 -8.56
CA SER A 87 -9.13 13.03 -8.81
C SER A 87 -9.80 13.88 -7.72
N ARG A 88 -9.30 13.83 -6.48
CA ARG A 88 -9.86 14.53 -5.32
C ARG A 88 -8.93 15.61 -4.79
N THR A 89 -8.53 16.50 -5.64
CA THR A 89 -7.64 17.62 -5.29
C THR A 89 -8.37 18.77 -4.59
N GLY A 90 -9.71 18.77 -4.63
CA GLY A 90 -10.52 19.92 -4.23
C GLY A 90 -10.52 21.07 -5.26
N ALA A 91 -9.59 21.07 -6.22
CA ALA A 91 -9.50 22.04 -7.30
C ALA A 91 -10.26 21.59 -8.58
N THR A 92 -10.37 20.28 -8.77
CA THR A 92 -11.15 19.66 -9.87
C THR A 92 -12.31 18.94 -9.22
N GLY A 93 -13.46 19.58 -9.14
CA GLY A 93 -14.57 19.09 -8.34
C GLY A 93 -15.05 17.68 -8.69
N ASP A 94 -14.73 16.69 -7.87
CA ASP A 94 -15.46 15.44 -7.82
C ASP A 94 -16.58 15.55 -6.78
N TYR A 95 -17.65 16.21 -7.14
CA TYR A 95 -18.86 16.39 -6.33
C TYR A 95 -19.88 15.29 -6.51
N ARG A 96 -19.53 14.19 -7.15
CA ARG A 96 -20.45 13.09 -7.44
C ARG A 96 -21.13 12.55 -6.19
N GLY A 97 -20.46 12.56 -5.04
CA GLY A 97 -21.04 12.14 -3.77
C GLY A 97 -22.20 13.04 -3.28
N TRP A 98 -22.15 14.34 -3.59
CA TRP A 98 -23.21 15.29 -3.25
C TRP A 98 -24.43 15.12 -4.15
N PHE A 99 -24.20 14.90 -5.43
CA PHE A 99 -25.27 14.71 -6.42
C PHE A 99 -26.01 13.38 -6.28
N SER A 100 -25.33 12.31 -5.83
CA SER A 100 -25.99 11.02 -5.64
C SER A 100 -27.07 11.06 -4.54
N ASN A 101 -26.88 11.90 -3.53
CA ASN A 101 -27.85 12.04 -2.44
C ASN A 101 -29.04 12.94 -2.82
N CYS A 102 -28.89 13.80 -3.84
CA CYS A 102 -29.95 14.68 -4.34
C CYS A 102 -30.69 14.11 -5.55
N ALA A 103 -30.10 13.16 -6.27
CA ALA A 103 -30.69 12.58 -7.49
C ALA A 103 -31.79 11.55 -7.16
N GLY A 104 -32.97 12.05 -6.84
CA GLY A 104 -34.20 11.22 -6.78
C GLY A 104 -34.92 11.19 -5.43
N ASP A 105 -34.41 11.82 -4.39
CA ASP A 105 -35.06 11.87 -3.08
C ASP A 105 -35.59 13.30 -2.78
N ALA A 106 -36.89 13.50 -2.96
CA ALA A 106 -37.57 14.74 -2.68
C ALA A 106 -37.61 15.08 -1.17
N SER A 107 -37.17 14.19 -0.32
CA SER A 107 -37.12 14.37 1.16
C SER A 107 -35.83 15.03 1.65
N VAL A 108 -34.82 15.15 0.82
CA VAL A 108 -33.55 15.82 1.18
C VAL A 108 -33.77 17.32 1.07
N THR A 109 -34.02 17.96 2.21
CA THR A 109 -34.44 19.38 2.32
C THR A 109 -33.39 20.40 1.87
N ASN A 110 -32.17 20.00 1.55
CA ASN A 110 -31.09 20.86 1.08
C ASN A 110 -30.73 20.69 -0.40
N CYS A 111 -31.52 19.93 -1.14
CA CYS A 111 -31.35 19.83 -2.57
C CYS A 111 -32.18 20.89 -3.27
N PRO A 112 -31.60 21.69 -4.14
CA PRO A 112 -32.39 22.62 -4.96
C PRO A 112 -33.44 21.86 -5.76
N GLY A 113 -34.72 22.23 -5.63
CA GLY A 113 -35.87 21.50 -6.19
C GLY A 113 -35.95 21.39 -7.72
N ASN A 114 -34.95 21.86 -8.45
CA ASN A 114 -34.89 21.87 -9.91
C ASN A 114 -33.56 21.35 -10.48
N MET A 115 -32.98 20.32 -9.87
CA MET A 115 -31.83 19.69 -10.48
C MET A 115 -32.14 19.05 -11.83
N PRO A 116 -31.49 19.49 -12.93
CA PRO A 116 -31.65 18.81 -14.21
C PRO A 116 -31.16 17.37 -14.08
N LYS A 117 -31.99 16.41 -14.40
CA LYS A 117 -31.62 15.01 -14.44
C LYS A 117 -30.56 14.83 -15.52
N GLY A 118 -29.33 14.51 -15.15
CA GLY A 118 -28.30 14.02 -16.06
C GLY A 118 -27.20 15.01 -16.46
N ASP A 119 -27.25 16.28 -16.09
CA ASP A 119 -26.18 17.24 -16.35
C ASP A 119 -25.73 17.97 -15.07
N PRO A 120 -24.63 17.50 -14.41
CA PRO A 120 -24.13 18.15 -13.21
C PRO A 120 -23.59 19.56 -13.45
N THR A 121 -23.22 19.91 -14.68
CA THR A 121 -22.72 21.26 -14.99
C THR A 121 -23.84 22.28 -15.09
N ALA A 122 -25.02 21.90 -15.50
CA ALA A 122 -26.19 22.77 -15.59
C ALA A 122 -26.68 23.26 -14.22
N PHE A 123 -26.49 22.48 -13.18
CA PHE A 123 -26.80 22.89 -11.79
C PHE A 123 -25.97 24.08 -11.34
N TRP A 124 -24.65 24.05 -11.58
CA TRP A 124 -23.75 25.14 -11.17
C TRP A 124 -24.00 26.43 -11.95
N LEU A 125 -24.40 26.32 -13.21
CA LEU A 125 -24.68 27.46 -14.07
C LEU A 125 -26.00 28.14 -13.74
N THR A 126 -26.97 27.41 -13.13
CA THR A 126 -28.33 27.90 -12.89
C THR A 126 -28.66 28.12 -11.41
N SER A 127 -27.78 27.73 -10.48
CA SER A 127 -28.02 27.94 -9.04
C SER A 127 -27.92 29.43 -8.70
N PRO A 128 -29.01 30.03 -8.16
CA PRO A 128 -28.99 31.40 -7.71
C PRO A 128 -28.27 31.60 -6.37
N ASP A 129 -27.79 30.51 -5.75
CA ASP A 129 -27.15 30.57 -4.45
C ASP A 129 -25.65 30.84 -4.62
N SER A 130 -25.29 32.11 -4.43
CA SER A 130 -23.93 32.63 -4.58
C SER A 130 -22.90 32.02 -3.60
N ASN A 131 -23.35 31.17 -2.66
CA ASN A 131 -22.48 30.49 -1.70
C ASN A 131 -21.87 29.19 -2.25
N TYR A 132 -22.36 28.71 -3.40
CA TYR A 132 -21.83 27.52 -4.07
C TYR A 132 -21.01 27.93 -5.30
N SER A 133 -19.75 28.20 -5.12
CA SER A 133 -18.82 28.37 -6.24
C SER A 133 -18.31 27.00 -6.72
N ILE A 134 -18.21 26.82 -8.04
CA ILE A 134 -17.52 25.66 -8.60
C ILE A 134 -16.05 25.73 -8.13
N PRO A 135 -15.52 24.69 -7.49
CA PRO A 135 -14.11 24.70 -7.13
C PRO A 135 -13.22 24.77 -8.35
N SER A 136 -12.19 25.54 -8.20
CA SER A 136 -11.17 25.75 -9.22
C SER A 136 -9.79 25.78 -8.53
N ALA A 137 -8.73 25.88 -9.31
CA ALA A 137 -7.39 26.08 -8.76
C ALA A 137 -7.28 27.35 -7.90
N ASP A 138 -8.07 28.39 -8.22
CA ASP A 138 -8.07 29.68 -7.50
C ASP A 138 -9.00 29.66 -6.27
N ASN A 139 -10.02 28.81 -6.29
CA ASN A 139 -10.98 28.64 -5.20
C ASN A 139 -11.25 27.16 -4.96
N PRO A 140 -10.26 26.41 -4.45
CA PRO A 140 -10.42 24.97 -4.21
C PRO A 140 -11.34 24.70 -3.02
N TYR A 141 -12.01 23.55 -3.05
CA TYR A 141 -12.70 23.02 -1.88
C TYR A 141 -11.68 22.68 -0.78
N GLY A 142 -12.07 22.80 0.49
CA GLY A 142 -11.14 22.61 1.62
C GLY A 142 -10.57 21.21 1.76
N VAL A 143 -11.31 20.19 1.31
CA VAL A 143 -10.91 18.76 1.42
C VAL A 143 -10.10 18.34 0.21
N ALA A 144 -8.93 17.74 0.43
CA ALA A 144 -8.11 17.18 -0.63
C ALA A 144 -7.48 15.86 -0.18
N GLN A 145 -7.26 14.98 -1.15
CA GLN A 145 -6.46 13.79 -0.93
C GLN A 145 -5.06 14.02 -1.49
N SER A 146 -4.06 13.49 -0.82
CA SER A 146 -2.67 13.76 -1.14
C SER A 146 -1.80 12.50 -1.09
N THR A 147 -0.67 12.55 -1.77
CA THR A 147 0.44 11.62 -1.59
C THR A 147 1.54 12.33 -0.81
N ASP A 148 2.12 11.64 0.15
CA ASP A 148 3.28 12.15 0.90
C ASP A 148 4.41 12.51 -0.08
N PRO A 149 5.01 13.70 0.01
CA PRO A 149 6.17 14.04 -0.83
C PRO A 149 7.34 13.07 -0.71
N ASN A 150 7.44 12.38 0.43
CA ASN A 150 8.48 11.40 0.72
C ASN A 150 7.99 9.95 0.57
N PHE A 151 6.88 9.73 -0.15
CA PHE A 151 6.37 8.39 -0.37
C PHE A 151 7.38 7.52 -1.11
N GLU A 152 7.69 6.36 -0.54
CA GLU A 152 8.60 5.37 -1.12
C GLU A 152 7.83 4.15 -1.64
N ALA A 153 8.45 3.43 -2.58
CA ALA A 153 7.91 2.18 -3.09
C ALA A 153 7.69 1.16 -1.97
N PRO A 154 6.47 0.58 -1.85
CA PRO A 154 6.23 -0.49 -0.90
C PRO A 154 7.22 -1.63 -1.12
N SER A 155 7.92 -1.99 -0.07
CA SER A 155 9.02 -2.96 -0.15
C SER A 155 9.23 -3.71 1.16
N SER A 156 9.78 -4.92 1.03
CA SER A 156 10.13 -5.74 2.18
C SER A 156 11.46 -6.48 1.97
N TRP A 157 12.17 -6.69 3.06
CA TRP A 157 13.30 -7.60 3.13
C TRP A 157 12.81 -9.00 3.39
N ARG A 158 13.07 -9.92 2.44
CA ARG A 158 12.75 -11.33 2.60
C ARG A 158 14.01 -12.12 2.84
N THR A 159 13.99 -12.89 3.91
CA THR A 159 15.05 -13.83 4.28
C THR A 159 14.46 -15.22 4.29
N SER A 160 15.14 -16.17 3.67
CA SER A 160 14.81 -17.60 3.73
C SER A 160 16.02 -18.41 4.10
N LEU A 161 15.80 -19.46 4.88
CA LEU A 161 16.79 -20.48 5.21
C LEU A 161 16.10 -21.84 5.13
N GLY A 162 16.70 -22.80 4.44
CA GLY A 162 16.15 -24.14 4.29
C GLY A 162 17.21 -25.19 4.47
N LEU A 163 16.85 -26.28 5.12
CA LEU A 163 17.65 -27.51 5.22
C LEU A 163 16.84 -28.66 4.63
N ASP A 164 17.39 -29.27 3.58
CA ASP A 164 16.83 -30.43 2.90
C ASP A 164 17.69 -31.65 3.24
N LEU A 165 17.06 -32.72 3.70
CA LEU A 165 17.70 -33.99 4.07
C LEU A 165 17.07 -35.14 3.33
N LEU A 166 17.88 -35.94 2.62
CA LEU A 166 17.50 -37.20 2.07
C LEU A 166 18.09 -38.34 2.93
N LEU A 167 17.24 -39.21 3.47
CA LEU A 167 17.65 -40.32 4.31
C LEU A 167 17.70 -41.62 3.49
N GLU A 168 18.61 -42.55 3.86
CA GLU A 168 18.72 -43.87 3.27
C GLU A 168 17.41 -44.67 3.31
N SER A 169 16.60 -44.42 4.35
CA SER A 169 15.26 -45.03 4.50
C SER A 169 14.21 -44.52 3.51
N GLY A 170 14.59 -43.67 2.55
CA GLY A 170 13.71 -43.07 1.53
C GLY A 170 12.82 -41.93 2.02
N TRP A 171 13.15 -41.35 3.17
CA TRP A 171 12.49 -40.12 3.63
C TRP A 171 13.20 -38.88 3.11
N ASP A 172 12.40 -37.95 2.56
CA ASP A 172 12.80 -36.57 2.32
C ASP A 172 12.24 -35.71 3.44
N LEU A 173 13.10 -34.89 4.05
CA LEU A 173 12.74 -33.97 5.10
C LEU A 173 13.20 -32.56 4.70
N THR A 174 12.30 -31.60 4.79
CA THR A 174 12.62 -30.17 4.54
C THR A 174 12.19 -29.36 5.74
N LEU A 175 13.11 -28.58 6.28
CA LEU A 175 12.82 -27.52 7.27
C LEU A 175 13.11 -26.18 6.64
N GLU A 176 12.14 -25.30 6.65
CA GLU A 176 12.29 -23.94 6.12
C GLU A 176 11.92 -22.89 7.16
N TYR A 177 12.71 -21.82 7.17
CA TYR A 177 12.45 -20.59 7.89
C TYR A 177 12.32 -19.44 6.90
N ASN A 178 11.23 -18.67 7.00
CA ASN A 178 10.98 -17.50 6.18
C ASN A 178 10.66 -16.30 7.07
N LEU A 179 11.36 -15.18 6.83
CA LEU A 179 11.14 -13.91 7.49
C LEU A 179 10.92 -12.83 6.44
N ASP A 180 9.76 -12.18 6.49
CA ASP A 180 9.43 -11.01 5.68
C ASP A 180 9.34 -9.80 6.62
N GLN A 181 10.24 -8.82 6.46
CA GLN A 181 10.30 -7.61 7.26
C GLN A 181 9.91 -6.43 6.37
N VAL A 182 8.87 -5.73 6.75
CA VAL A 182 8.46 -4.50 6.06
C VAL A 182 9.61 -3.50 6.13
N ARG A 183 9.97 -2.94 4.96
CA ARG A 183 10.81 -1.75 4.87
C ARG A 183 9.94 -0.51 4.68
N GLN A 184 8.97 -0.60 3.77
CA GLN A 184 7.99 0.43 3.51
C GLN A 184 6.67 -0.26 3.13
N ALA A 185 5.64 -0.10 3.94
CA ALA A 185 4.28 -0.49 3.60
C ALA A 185 3.44 0.74 3.32
N VAL A 186 2.37 0.55 2.57
CA VAL A 186 1.40 1.61 2.32
C VAL A 186 0.57 1.85 3.57
N PHE A 187 0.44 3.11 3.93
CA PHE A 187 -0.39 3.55 5.02
C PHE A 187 -1.23 4.78 4.61
N PHE A 188 -2.44 4.87 5.10
CA PHE A 188 -3.30 6.04 4.92
C PHE A 188 -3.53 6.72 6.27
N THR A 189 -3.32 8.02 6.31
CA THR A 189 -3.63 8.84 7.47
C THR A 189 -4.66 9.91 7.11
N ASP A 190 -5.59 10.20 8.00
CA ASP A 190 -6.48 11.35 7.88
C ASP A 190 -5.83 12.53 8.61
N LEU A 191 -5.40 13.53 7.84
CA LEU A 191 -4.73 14.73 8.36
C LEU A 191 -5.68 15.64 9.13
N GLY A 192 -6.98 15.59 8.82
CA GLY A 192 -8.02 16.35 9.49
C GLY A 192 -8.64 15.63 10.70
N LEU A 193 -8.02 14.54 11.18
CA LEU A 193 -8.54 13.76 12.30
C LEU A 193 -8.37 14.54 13.62
N GLU A 194 -9.48 14.96 14.22
CA GLU A 194 -9.50 15.69 15.48
C GLU A 194 -10.20 14.88 16.56
N ARG A 195 -9.67 14.94 17.79
CA ARG A 195 -10.33 14.32 18.93
C ARG A 195 -11.51 15.17 19.34
N GLU A 196 -12.72 14.66 19.17
CA GLU A 196 -13.97 15.36 19.49
C GLU A 196 -14.43 15.12 20.95
N GLY A 197 -13.97 14.04 21.58
CA GLY A 197 -14.35 13.76 22.96
C GLY A 197 -13.84 12.43 23.50
N THR A 198 -14.47 11.99 24.58
CA THR A 198 -14.16 10.71 25.25
C THR A 198 -15.44 9.94 25.49
N LEU A 199 -15.47 8.68 25.14
CA LEU A 199 -16.57 7.75 25.43
C LEU A 199 -16.65 7.42 26.92
N ALA A 200 -17.77 6.87 27.37
CA ALA A 200 -17.97 6.49 28.76
C ALA A 200 -16.97 5.44 29.29
N ASP A 201 -16.37 4.66 28.41
CA ASP A 201 -15.34 3.66 28.70
C ASP A 201 -13.90 4.23 28.71
N GLY A 202 -13.74 5.55 28.52
CA GLY A 202 -12.45 6.25 28.53
C GLY A 202 -11.74 6.34 27.17
N ARG A 203 -12.25 5.69 26.10
CA ARG A 203 -11.68 5.81 24.75
C ARG A 203 -12.00 7.17 24.14
N GLY A 204 -11.02 7.75 23.42
CA GLY A 204 -11.26 8.92 22.59
C GLY A 204 -12.15 8.58 21.39
N TYR A 205 -13.07 9.48 21.01
CA TYR A 205 -13.68 9.43 19.70
C TYR A 205 -13.21 10.62 18.86
N TYR A 206 -13.11 10.40 17.57
CA TYR A 206 -12.47 11.31 16.64
C TYR A 206 -13.40 11.57 15.45
N GLY A 207 -13.46 12.83 15.01
CA GLY A 207 -14.02 13.24 13.74
C GLY A 207 -12.89 13.55 12.77
N GLY A 208 -13.15 13.39 11.49
CA GLY A 208 -12.19 13.69 10.43
C GLY A 208 -12.89 14.34 9.24
N ARG A 209 -12.14 15.14 8.48
CA ARG A 209 -12.67 15.78 7.27
C ARG A 209 -12.47 14.97 6.01
N GLY A 210 -11.73 13.83 6.09
CA GLY A 210 -11.40 13.00 4.96
C GLY A 210 -10.24 13.51 4.10
N ASP A 211 -9.36 14.33 4.69
CA ASP A 211 -8.11 14.78 4.07
C ASP A 211 -7.07 13.65 4.14
N TYR A 212 -7.30 12.58 3.39
CA TYR A 212 -6.44 11.41 3.45
C TYR A 212 -5.12 11.65 2.75
N ARG A 213 -4.04 11.24 3.42
CA ARG A 213 -2.69 11.21 2.86
C ARG A 213 -2.22 9.77 2.72
N LEU A 214 -1.82 9.42 1.50
CA LEU A 214 -1.09 8.19 1.22
C LEU A 214 0.36 8.38 1.67
N THR A 215 0.82 7.56 2.59
CA THR A 215 2.18 7.60 3.17
C THR A 215 2.71 6.19 3.39
N ASN A 216 3.83 6.05 4.07
CA ASN A 216 4.44 4.78 4.39
C ASN A 216 4.47 4.52 5.90
N THR A 217 4.64 3.25 6.24
CA THR A 217 5.08 2.76 7.55
C THR A 217 6.14 1.68 7.35
N ASP A 218 7.09 1.60 8.26
CA ASP A 218 8.13 0.57 8.33
C ASP A 218 7.79 -0.55 9.32
N GLU A 219 6.61 -0.47 9.92
CA GLU A 219 6.15 -1.45 10.88
C GLU A 219 5.61 -2.71 10.20
N GLY A 220 5.91 -3.85 10.78
CA GLY A 220 5.40 -5.15 10.42
C GLY A 220 6.46 -6.15 10.03
N ALA A 221 6.24 -7.40 10.44
CA ALA A 221 7.02 -8.56 10.04
C ALA A 221 6.13 -9.80 10.02
N THR A 222 6.51 -10.74 9.17
CA THR A 222 5.90 -12.08 9.14
C THR A 222 7.00 -13.12 9.26
N GLU A 223 6.84 -14.05 10.18
CA GLU A 223 7.75 -15.16 10.41
C GLU A 223 6.99 -16.47 10.20
N ALA A 224 7.62 -17.40 9.46
CA ALA A 224 7.02 -18.69 9.17
C ALA A 224 8.06 -19.81 9.24
N TRP A 225 7.70 -20.88 9.92
CA TRP A 225 8.42 -22.15 9.93
C TRP A 225 7.59 -23.19 9.19
N THR A 226 8.23 -23.91 8.27
CA THR A 226 7.59 -24.97 7.51
C THR A 226 8.40 -26.24 7.65
N PHE A 227 7.74 -27.33 8.02
CA PHE A 227 8.31 -28.67 8.00
C PHE A 227 7.54 -29.52 7.00
N THR A 228 8.26 -30.08 6.04
CA THR A 228 7.69 -30.97 5.03
C THR A 228 8.40 -32.31 5.11
N THR A 229 7.66 -33.39 4.96
CA THR A 229 8.21 -34.73 4.89
C THR A 229 7.51 -35.54 3.81
N SER A 230 8.29 -36.30 3.05
CA SER A 230 7.77 -37.24 2.07
C SER A 230 8.54 -38.56 2.16
N LYS A 231 7.92 -39.65 1.72
CA LYS A 231 8.57 -40.95 1.63
C LYS A 231 8.15 -41.68 0.36
N GLN A 232 9.12 -42.20 -0.37
CA GLN A 232 8.88 -43.06 -1.49
C GLN A 232 8.73 -44.50 -1.00
N PHE A 233 7.61 -45.13 -1.32
CA PHE A 233 7.32 -46.53 -0.98
C PHE A 233 7.45 -47.40 -2.26
N GLY A 234 8.60 -48.08 -2.40
CA GLY A 234 8.82 -49.04 -3.46
C GLY A 234 8.84 -48.49 -4.88
N ASP A 235 9.30 -49.30 -5.83
CA ASP A 235 9.06 -49.06 -7.26
C ASP A 235 7.64 -49.55 -7.56
N ILE A 236 6.74 -48.66 -7.96
CA ILE A 236 5.42 -49.02 -8.47
C ILE A 236 5.55 -49.35 -9.96
#